data_323b36fe37ae8deecde21e4dd3a88dbe
#
_entry.id   323b36fe37ae8deecde21e4dd3a88dbe
#
_cell.length_a   1.000
_cell.length_b   1.000
_cell.length_c   1.000
_cell.angle_alpha   90.00
_cell.angle_beta   90.00
_cell.angle_gamma   90.00
#
_symmetry.space_group_name_H-M   'P 1'
#
loop_
_entity.id
_entity.type
_entity.pdbx_description
1 polymer ?
#
loop_
_entity_poly.entity_id
_entity_poly.type
_entity_poly.pdbx_seq_one_letter_code
_entity_poly.pdbx_strand_id
1 'polypeptide(L)'
;VYQIDGQPYESRLAFDASHKGPLPGLLMAPNWMGVSAGAEEIAKAVAAKGYVVLIADLYGQQVRPSNGDEAGAAMMPLKNDRGLLNTRMQAAFKQLQGQVEAAVDTSKLATFGFCFGGCCALELARTGAALKAAVSFHGTLDTPNPADAKNIKGSVLVLHGASDPLVPREQLPAFEDEMNAAGVDWQ
;
A
#
# COMPACT_ATOMS: atom_id res chain seq x y z
N VAL A 1 -5.99 7.52 14.75
CA VAL A 1 -6.43 8.67 13.94
C VAL A 1 -5.29 9.67 13.81
N TYR A 2 -5.09 10.19 12.61
CA TYR A 2 -4.08 11.21 12.31
C TYR A 2 -4.66 12.25 11.33
N GLN A 3 -3.93 13.32 11.08
CA GLN A 3 -4.39 14.43 10.24
C GLN A 3 -3.52 14.55 8.98
N ILE A 4 -4.17 14.82 7.84
CA ILE A 4 -3.52 15.28 6.61
C ILE A 4 -4.25 16.55 6.19
N ASP A 5 -3.56 17.67 6.12
CA ASP A 5 -4.13 18.99 5.75
C ASP A 5 -5.44 19.34 6.50
N GLY A 6 -5.47 19.03 7.81
CA GLY A 6 -6.63 19.29 8.67
C GLY A 6 -7.78 18.30 8.54
N GLN A 7 -7.68 17.29 7.67
CA GLN A 7 -8.67 16.23 7.52
C GLN A 7 -8.27 15.00 8.34
N PRO A 8 -9.20 14.38 9.10
CA PRO A 8 -8.92 13.19 9.89
C PRO A 8 -8.91 11.93 9.02
N TYR A 9 -7.91 11.06 9.27
CA TYR A 9 -7.77 9.73 8.71
C TYR A 9 -7.72 8.70 9.83
N GLU A 10 -8.36 7.55 9.63
CA GLU A 10 -8.44 6.49 10.63
C GLU A 10 -7.97 5.15 10.08
N SER A 11 -6.67 4.92 10.18
CA SER A 11 -6.06 3.62 9.89
C SER A 11 -6.40 2.59 10.97
N ARG A 12 -6.35 1.31 10.61
CA ARG A 12 -6.59 0.18 11.52
C ARG A 12 -5.29 -0.59 11.74
N LEU A 13 -5.03 -0.95 12.98
CA LEU A 13 -3.85 -1.69 13.40
C LEU A 13 -4.23 -3.12 13.78
N ALA A 14 -3.50 -4.11 13.28
CA ALA A 14 -3.63 -5.51 13.65
C ALA A 14 -2.26 -6.06 14.06
N PHE A 15 -2.18 -6.69 15.23
CA PHE A 15 -0.98 -7.34 15.76
C PHE A 15 -1.35 -8.37 16.83
N ASP A 16 -0.44 -9.30 17.11
CA ASP A 16 -0.58 -10.24 18.22
C ASP A 16 -0.13 -9.58 19.52
N ALA A 17 -1.07 -9.21 20.38
CA ALA A 17 -0.79 -8.55 21.68
C ALA A 17 -0.07 -9.48 22.68
N SER A 18 -0.03 -10.79 22.44
CA SER A 18 0.71 -11.74 23.27
C SER A 18 2.20 -11.76 22.97
N HIS A 19 2.60 -11.29 21.78
CA HIS A 19 3.99 -11.23 21.36
C HIS A 19 4.77 -10.17 22.16
N LYS A 20 5.97 -10.54 22.59
CA LYS A 20 6.85 -9.63 23.31
C LYS A 20 8.06 -9.27 22.46
N GLY A 21 8.22 -7.99 22.21
CA GLY A 21 9.31 -7.44 21.42
C GLY A 21 8.88 -6.91 20.05
N PRO A 22 9.81 -6.29 19.32
CA PRO A 22 9.50 -5.67 18.04
C PRO A 22 9.28 -6.72 16.94
N LEU A 23 8.23 -6.51 16.13
CA LEU A 23 7.90 -7.30 14.96
C LEU A 23 8.10 -6.47 13.68
N PRO A 24 8.36 -7.11 12.52
CA PRO A 24 8.34 -6.44 11.24
C PRO A 24 7.01 -5.72 11.00
N GLY A 25 7.07 -4.51 10.46
CA GLY A 25 5.89 -3.70 10.18
C GLY A 25 5.48 -3.77 8.71
N LEU A 26 4.19 -3.97 8.47
CA LEU A 26 3.60 -4.02 7.13
C LEU A 26 2.56 -2.91 6.98
N LEU A 27 2.72 -2.06 5.97
CA LEU A 27 1.66 -1.16 5.54
C LEU A 27 0.80 -1.87 4.50
N MET A 28 -0.43 -2.15 4.83
CA MET A 28 -1.40 -2.71 3.90
C MET A 28 -2.19 -1.59 3.22
N ALA A 29 -2.06 -1.45 1.91
CA ALA A 29 -2.96 -0.63 1.12
C ALA A 29 -4.19 -1.48 0.73
N PRO A 30 -5.40 -1.11 1.21
CA PRO A 30 -6.60 -1.88 0.93
C PRO A 30 -7.01 -1.76 -0.54
N ASN A 31 -7.93 -2.62 -0.99
CA ASN A 31 -8.55 -2.46 -2.30
C ASN A 31 -9.42 -1.18 -2.35
N TRP A 32 -10.13 -0.96 -3.45
CA TRP A 32 -10.95 0.23 -3.68
C TRP A 32 -12.06 0.47 -2.63
N MET A 33 -12.44 -0.55 -1.84
CA MET A 33 -13.39 -0.38 -0.73
C MET A 33 -12.78 0.33 0.49
N GLY A 34 -11.46 0.56 0.49
CA GLY A 34 -10.79 1.22 1.61
C GLY A 34 -10.75 0.39 2.89
N VAL A 35 -10.74 1.08 4.03
CA VAL A 35 -10.79 0.44 5.35
C VAL A 35 -12.16 -0.22 5.55
N SER A 36 -12.18 -1.54 5.54
CA SER A 36 -13.40 -2.36 5.56
C SER A 36 -13.19 -3.60 6.42
N ALA A 37 -14.28 -4.28 6.79
CA ALA A 37 -14.21 -5.54 7.53
C ALA A 37 -13.36 -6.61 6.80
N GLY A 38 -13.48 -6.69 5.45
CA GLY A 38 -12.65 -7.60 4.67
C GLY A 38 -11.16 -7.25 4.72
N ALA A 39 -10.81 -5.96 4.70
CA ALA A 39 -9.43 -5.53 4.89
C ALA A 39 -8.92 -5.86 6.29
N GLU A 40 -9.75 -5.70 7.33
CA GLU A 40 -9.39 -6.07 8.71
C GLU A 40 -9.15 -7.57 8.88
N GLU A 41 -9.94 -8.43 8.21
CA GLU A 41 -9.76 -9.88 8.22
C GLU A 41 -8.42 -10.29 7.62
N ILE A 42 -8.05 -9.70 6.47
CA ILE A 42 -6.75 -9.94 5.85
C ILE A 42 -5.62 -9.48 6.77
N ALA A 43 -5.73 -8.29 7.35
CA ALA A 43 -4.71 -7.75 8.24
C ALA A 43 -4.52 -8.64 9.48
N LYS A 44 -5.60 -9.14 10.08
CA LYS A 44 -5.54 -10.09 11.21
C LYS A 44 -4.86 -11.40 10.82
N ALA A 45 -5.20 -11.97 9.64
CA ALA A 45 -4.59 -13.20 9.16
C ALA A 45 -3.09 -13.05 8.92
N VAL A 46 -2.65 -11.89 8.43
CA VAL A 46 -1.23 -11.58 8.23
C VAL A 46 -0.54 -11.31 9.58
N ALA A 47 -1.17 -10.57 10.47
CA ALA A 47 -0.63 -10.30 11.81
C ALA A 47 -0.39 -11.59 12.62
N ALA A 48 -1.25 -12.58 12.48
CA ALA A 48 -1.10 -13.91 13.09
C ALA A 48 0.16 -14.67 12.61
N LYS A 49 0.83 -14.20 11.55
CA LYS A 49 2.11 -14.73 11.06
C LYS A 49 3.34 -14.04 11.67
N GLY A 50 3.15 -13.15 12.65
CA GLY A 50 4.24 -12.46 13.34
C GLY A 50 4.58 -11.10 12.75
N TYR A 51 3.58 -10.36 12.31
CA TYR A 51 3.72 -8.99 11.79
C TYR A 51 2.87 -7.99 12.56
N VAL A 52 3.29 -6.74 12.57
CA VAL A 52 2.40 -5.61 12.86
C VAL A 52 1.88 -5.09 11.53
N VAL A 53 0.57 -5.07 11.34
CA VAL A 53 -0.06 -4.63 10.07
C VAL A 53 -0.87 -3.38 10.32
N LEU A 54 -0.56 -2.30 9.60
CA LEU A 54 -1.37 -1.09 9.56
C LEU A 54 -2.11 -1.01 8.23
N ILE A 55 -3.44 -0.99 8.27
CA ILE A 55 -4.27 -0.74 7.08
C ILE A 55 -4.30 0.76 6.83
N ALA A 56 -3.81 1.21 5.68
CA ALA A 56 -3.83 2.62 5.31
C ALA A 56 -5.26 3.12 5.07
N ASP A 57 -5.67 4.17 5.78
CA ASP A 57 -6.85 4.94 5.37
C ASP A 57 -6.42 5.94 4.30
N LEU A 58 -6.90 5.76 3.08
CA LEU A 58 -6.58 6.62 1.94
C LEU A 58 -7.71 7.60 1.59
N TYR A 59 -8.89 7.41 2.18
CA TYR A 59 -10.08 8.18 1.84
C TYR A 59 -10.45 9.21 2.90
N GLY A 60 -10.05 8.99 4.15
CA GLY A 60 -10.43 9.79 5.31
C GLY A 60 -11.45 9.09 6.19
N GLN A 61 -11.46 9.48 7.46
CA GLN A 61 -12.25 8.82 8.51
C GLN A 61 -13.74 8.70 8.20
N GLN A 62 -14.32 9.66 7.49
CA GLN A 62 -15.74 9.72 7.18
C GLN A 62 -16.11 8.97 5.88
N VAL A 63 -15.13 8.50 5.11
CA VAL A 63 -15.38 7.86 3.81
C VAL A 63 -15.17 6.35 3.94
N ARG A 64 -16.28 5.62 3.99
CA ARG A 64 -16.31 4.16 4.11
C ARG A 64 -17.27 3.61 3.05
N PRO A 65 -16.80 3.39 1.81
CA PRO A 65 -17.65 2.93 0.72
C PRO A 65 -18.39 1.64 1.06
N SER A 66 -19.67 1.59 0.72
CA SER A 66 -20.54 0.43 0.96
C SER A 66 -20.90 -0.31 -0.34
N ASN A 67 -20.60 0.30 -1.49
CA ASN A 67 -20.90 -0.24 -2.83
C ASN A 67 -19.84 0.23 -3.85
N GLY A 68 -19.92 -0.29 -5.07
CA GLY A 68 -18.96 -0.01 -6.13
C GLY A 68 -18.95 1.45 -6.60
N ASP A 69 -20.09 2.12 -6.63
CA ASP A 69 -20.17 3.52 -7.06
C ASP A 69 -19.46 4.43 -6.08
N GLU A 70 -19.71 4.25 -4.78
CA GLU A 70 -19.02 4.98 -3.71
C GLU A 70 -17.51 4.69 -3.71
N ALA A 71 -17.13 3.42 -3.90
CA ALA A 71 -15.73 3.02 -3.98
C ALA A 71 -15.02 3.67 -5.17
N GLY A 72 -15.67 3.68 -6.33
CA GLY A 72 -15.15 4.36 -7.53
C GLY A 72 -14.99 5.86 -7.31
N ALA A 73 -15.99 6.51 -6.73
CA ALA A 73 -15.95 7.94 -6.42
C ALA A 73 -14.82 8.31 -5.45
N ALA A 74 -14.54 7.44 -4.45
CA ALA A 74 -13.46 7.65 -3.49
C ALA A 74 -12.07 7.37 -4.10
N MET A 75 -11.94 6.34 -4.95
CA MET A 75 -10.68 5.90 -5.54
C MET A 75 -10.20 6.81 -6.67
N MET A 76 -11.10 7.22 -7.58
CA MET A 76 -10.71 7.89 -8.83
C MET A 76 -9.90 9.18 -8.63
N PRO A 77 -10.20 10.06 -7.65
CA PRO A 77 -9.36 11.21 -7.38
C PRO A 77 -7.90 10.86 -7.09
N LEU A 78 -7.66 9.77 -6.34
CA LEU A 78 -6.31 9.30 -6.01
C LEU A 78 -5.63 8.61 -7.19
N LYS A 79 -6.40 7.87 -7.99
CA LYS A 79 -5.86 7.23 -9.19
C LYS A 79 -5.42 8.26 -10.23
N ASN A 80 -6.14 9.37 -10.33
CA ASN A 80 -5.85 10.44 -11.28
C ASN A 80 -4.80 11.45 -10.78
N ASP A 81 -4.58 11.52 -9.46
CA ASP A 81 -3.57 12.37 -8.83
C ASP A 81 -2.62 11.52 -7.97
N ARG A 82 -1.51 11.08 -8.57
CA ARG A 82 -0.49 10.27 -7.89
C ARG A 82 0.25 11.06 -6.80
N GLY A 83 0.32 12.39 -6.91
CA GLY A 83 0.88 13.25 -5.86
C GLY A 83 0.04 13.18 -4.58
N LEU A 84 -1.28 13.30 -4.73
CA LEU A 84 -2.23 13.16 -3.62
C LEU A 84 -2.18 11.75 -3.02
N LEU A 85 -2.16 10.70 -3.88
CA LEU A 85 -2.03 9.31 -3.44
C LEU A 85 -0.75 9.11 -2.63
N ASN A 86 0.38 9.59 -3.12
CA ASN A 86 1.67 9.45 -2.46
C ASN A 86 1.71 10.19 -1.13
N THR A 87 1.11 11.38 -1.04
CA THR A 87 0.98 12.12 0.21
C THR A 87 0.24 11.29 1.27
N ARG A 88 -0.88 10.66 0.90
CA ARG A 88 -1.67 9.85 1.83
C ARG A 88 -0.97 8.54 2.21
N MET A 89 -0.34 7.86 1.27
CA MET A 89 0.44 6.65 1.54
C MET A 89 1.63 6.93 2.46
N GLN A 90 2.37 8.01 2.22
CA GLN A 90 3.49 8.42 3.07
C GLN A 90 3.03 8.81 4.48
N ALA A 91 1.88 9.47 4.62
CA ALA A 91 1.31 9.79 5.92
C ALA A 91 0.96 8.52 6.70
N ALA A 92 0.31 7.54 6.07
CA ALA A 92 0.03 6.24 6.68
C ALA A 92 1.32 5.48 7.03
N PHE A 93 2.33 5.54 6.16
CA PHE A 93 3.64 4.92 6.42
C PHE A 93 4.33 5.52 7.66
N LYS A 94 4.25 6.84 7.83
CA LYS A 94 4.75 7.51 9.05
C LYS A 94 4.01 7.04 10.31
N GLN A 95 2.70 6.76 10.21
CA GLN A 95 1.94 6.20 11.34
C GLN A 95 2.43 4.80 11.72
N LEU A 96 2.77 3.95 10.74
CA LEU A 96 3.37 2.65 11.01
C LEU A 96 4.75 2.79 11.68
N GLN A 97 5.59 3.70 11.20
CA GLN A 97 6.92 3.94 11.76
C GLN A 97 6.89 4.48 13.20
N GLY A 98 5.91 5.34 13.50
CA GLY A 98 5.71 5.95 14.81
C GLY A 98 4.76 5.20 15.72
N GLN A 99 4.46 3.93 15.43
CA GLN A 99 3.48 3.15 16.17
C GLN A 99 3.88 2.95 17.63
N VAL A 100 2.95 3.24 18.55
CA VAL A 100 3.18 3.13 20.02
C VAL A 100 2.33 2.02 20.66
N GLU A 101 1.27 1.57 20.00
CA GLU A 101 0.40 0.49 20.51
C GLU A 101 0.99 -0.90 20.27
N ALA A 102 1.87 -1.01 19.28
CA ALA A 102 2.61 -2.24 18.97
C ALA A 102 4.10 -1.92 18.76
N ALA A 103 4.97 -2.80 19.23
CA ALA A 103 6.40 -2.67 19.00
C ALA A 103 6.73 -3.03 17.56
N VAL A 104 7.07 -2.04 16.75
CA VAL A 104 7.45 -2.21 15.34
C VAL A 104 8.96 -2.16 15.19
N ASP A 105 9.54 -3.17 14.53
CA ASP A 105 10.93 -3.11 14.04
C ASP A 105 11.00 -2.24 12.79
N THR A 106 11.32 -0.97 12.97
CA THR A 106 11.40 0.01 11.88
C THR A 106 12.51 -0.25 10.87
N SER A 107 13.41 -1.19 11.15
CA SER A 107 14.40 -1.66 10.17
C SER A 107 13.85 -2.71 9.19
N LYS A 108 12.65 -3.25 9.46
CA LYS A 108 11.98 -4.31 8.71
C LYS A 108 10.56 -3.89 8.30
N LEU A 109 10.48 -2.86 7.47
CA LEU A 109 9.21 -2.34 6.98
C LEU A 109 8.99 -2.78 5.53
N ALA A 110 7.76 -3.16 5.22
CA ALA A 110 7.32 -3.46 3.86
C ALA A 110 5.90 -2.94 3.61
N THR A 111 5.50 -2.95 2.35
CA THR A 111 4.12 -2.60 1.95
C THR A 111 3.55 -3.67 1.04
N PHE A 112 2.25 -3.87 1.11
CA PHE A 112 1.52 -4.72 0.19
C PHE A 112 0.11 -4.20 -0.03
N GLY A 113 -0.49 -4.59 -1.15
CA GLY A 113 -1.86 -4.18 -1.43
C GLY A 113 -2.53 -4.99 -2.52
N PHE A 114 -3.87 -4.91 -2.56
CA PHE A 114 -4.72 -5.65 -3.47
C PHE A 114 -5.48 -4.71 -4.39
N CYS A 115 -5.56 -5.03 -5.68
CA CYS A 115 -6.27 -4.22 -6.68
C CYS A 115 -5.69 -2.78 -6.68
N PHE A 116 -6.52 -1.77 -6.44
CA PHE A 116 -6.05 -0.38 -6.26
C PHE A 116 -4.93 -0.28 -5.22
N GLY A 117 -5.00 -1.05 -4.12
CA GLY A 117 -3.94 -1.08 -3.11
C GLY A 117 -2.60 -1.60 -3.64
N GLY A 118 -2.60 -2.49 -4.64
CA GLY A 118 -1.37 -2.94 -5.28
C GLY A 118 -0.66 -1.79 -6.01
N CYS A 119 -1.42 -0.97 -6.74
CA CYS A 119 -0.91 0.27 -7.31
C CYS A 119 -0.36 1.22 -6.23
N CYS A 120 -1.10 1.41 -5.12
CA CYS A 120 -0.66 2.27 -4.01
C CYS A 120 0.66 1.79 -3.38
N ALA A 121 0.84 0.47 -3.24
CA ALA A 121 2.08 -0.11 -2.71
C ALA A 121 3.28 0.18 -3.63
N LEU A 122 3.11 0.04 -4.95
CA LEU A 122 4.15 0.37 -5.93
C LEU A 122 4.47 1.87 -5.94
N GLU A 123 3.45 2.72 -5.89
CA GLU A 123 3.64 4.17 -5.83
C GLU A 123 4.40 4.59 -4.56
N LEU A 124 4.08 4.01 -3.40
CA LEU A 124 4.85 4.28 -2.18
C LEU A 124 6.31 3.87 -2.34
N ALA A 125 6.60 2.72 -2.95
CA ALA A 125 7.97 2.30 -3.20
C ALA A 125 8.71 3.30 -4.10
N ARG A 126 8.07 3.80 -5.17
CA ARG A 126 8.61 4.80 -6.10
C ARG A 126 8.94 6.13 -5.41
N THR A 127 8.28 6.45 -4.27
CA THR A 127 8.66 7.66 -3.48
C THR A 127 10.03 7.55 -2.80
N GLY A 128 10.66 6.38 -2.80
CA GLY A 128 11.90 6.13 -2.06
C GLY A 128 11.69 5.86 -0.57
N ALA A 129 10.48 5.47 -0.16
CA ALA A 129 10.20 5.04 1.20
C ALA A 129 11.18 3.93 1.64
N ALA A 130 11.54 3.94 2.92
CA ALA A 130 12.52 2.98 3.47
C ALA A 130 11.86 1.60 3.66
N LEU A 131 11.51 0.96 2.56
CA LEU A 131 10.88 -0.36 2.50
C LEU A 131 11.91 -1.45 2.19
N LYS A 132 11.75 -2.63 2.78
CA LYS A 132 12.47 -3.85 2.40
C LYS A 132 11.81 -4.56 1.23
N ALA A 133 10.49 -4.43 1.09
CA ALA A 133 9.73 -4.99 -0.01
C ALA A 133 8.45 -4.20 -0.28
N ALA A 134 8.00 -4.26 -1.53
CA ALA A 134 6.67 -3.85 -1.95
C ALA A 134 6.01 -4.97 -2.75
N VAL A 135 4.77 -5.34 -2.38
CA VAL A 135 4.05 -6.43 -3.03
C VAL A 135 2.73 -5.93 -3.60
N SER A 136 2.54 -6.11 -4.90
CA SER A 136 1.29 -5.81 -5.60
C SER A 136 0.55 -7.09 -5.94
N PHE A 137 -0.66 -7.25 -5.41
CA PHE A 137 -1.60 -8.30 -5.80
C PHE A 137 -2.60 -7.72 -6.79
N HIS A 138 -2.56 -8.15 -8.03
CA HIS A 138 -3.43 -7.77 -9.15
C HIS A 138 -3.71 -6.25 -9.25
N GLY A 139 -2.73 -5.42 -8.91
CA GLY A 139 -2.82 -3.96 -9.06
C GLY A 139 -2.50 -3.50 -10.48
N THR A 140 -2.95 -2.29 -10.84
CA THR A 140 -2.46 -1.62 -12.05
C THR A 140 -0.99 -1.26 -11.85
N LEU A 141 -0.21 -1.38 -12.93
CA LEU A 141 1.25 -1.25 -12.90
C LEU A 141 1.73 0.12 -13.41
N ASP A 142 0.81 0.88 -13.99
CA ASP A 142 1.06 2.20 -14.56
C ASP A 142 1.53 3.23 -13.53
N THR A 143 2.39 4.11 -13.98
CA THR A 143 2.82 5.30 -13.25
C THR A 143 2.99 6.49 -14.20
N PRO A 144 2.73 7.73 -13.76
CA PRO A 144 2.97 8.91 -14.59
C PRO A 144 4.45 9.21 -14.79
N ASN A 145 5.33 8.68 -13.92
CA ASN A 145 6.77 8.93 -13.98
C ASN A 145 7.57 7.65 -13.74
N PRO A 146 7.81 6.83 -14.77
CA PRO A 146 8.61 5.59 -14.65
C PRO A 146 10.03 5.83 -14.10
N ALA A 147 10.60 7.03 -14.30
CA ALA A 147 11.92 7.36 -13.79
C ALA A 147 12.02 7.35 -12.26
N ASP A 148 10.91 7.39 -11.55
CA ASP A 148 10.88 7.32 -10.07
C ASP A 148 11.22 5.92 -9.54
N ALA A 149 11.18 4.89 -10.37
CA ALA A 149 11.63 3.53 -10.00
C ALA A 149 13.07 3.51 -9.46
N LYS A 150 13.93 4.43 -9.90
CA LYS A 150 15.30 4.58 -9.37
C LYS A 150 15.37 4.88 -7.88
N ASN A 151 14.28 5.36 -7.29
CA ASN A 151 14.22 5.66 -5.86
C ASN A 151 13.85 4.42 -5.02
N ILE A 152 13.38 3.33 -5.63
CA ILE A 152 12.99 2.10 -4.95
C ILE A 152 14.20 1.51 -4.23
N LYS A 153 14.03 1.20 -2.93
CA LYS A 153 15.12 0.74 -2.07
C LYS A 153 15.07 -0.74 -1.73
N GLY A 154 13.91 -1.36 -1.84
CA GLY A 154 13.68 -2.77 -1.53
C GLY A 154 13.30 -3.57 -2.76
N SER A 155 13.05 -4.87 -2.57
CA SER A 155 12.59 -5.77 -3.63
C SER A 155 11.11 -5.51 -3.95
N VAL A 156 10.73 -5.78 -5.19
CA VAL A 156 9.34 -5.64 -5.67
C VAL A 156 8.82 -6.99 -6.14
N LEU A 157 7.64 -7.38 -5.65
CA LEU A 157 6.93 -8.56 -6.12
C LEU A 157 5.58 -8.17 -6.72
N VAL A 158 5.34 -8.58 -7.97
CA VAL A 158 4.08 -8.37 -8.67
C VAL A 158 3.41 -9.70 -8.96
N LEU A 159 2.27 -9.93 -8.35
CA LEU A 159 1.41 -11.09 -8.58
C LEU A 159 0.26 -10.67 -9.49
N HIS A 160 0.45 -10.87 -10.79
CA HIS A 160 -0.42 -10.36 -11.85
C HIS A 160 -1.12 -11.49 -12.60
N GLY A 161 -2.42 -11.31 -12.87
CA GLY A 161 -3.19 -12.23 -13.70
C GLY A 161 -3.04 -11.90 -15.19
N ALA A 162 -2.50 -12.81 -15.99
CA ALA A 162 -2.28 -12.58 -17.43
C ALA A 162 -3.55 -12.25 -18.23
N SER A 163 -4.72 -12.56 -17.68
CA SER A 163 -6.04 -12.29 -18.29
C SER A 163 -6.88 -11.29 -17.49
N ASP A 164 -6.24 -10.48 -16.63
CA ASP A 164 -6.94 -9.47 -15.84
C ASP A 164 -7.51 -8.38 -16.78
N PRO A 165 -8.86 -8.23 -16.86
CA PRO A 165 -9.48 -7.26 -17.75
C PRO A 165 -9.33 -5.81 -17.26
N LEU A 166 -8.92 -5.60 -16.00
CA LEU A 166 -8.77 -4.27 -15.40
C LEU A 166 -7.36 -3.70 -15.59
N VAL A 167 -6.41 -4.54 -16.02
CA VAL A 167 -5.03 -4.12 -16.27
C VAL A 167 -4.71 -4.27 -17.74
N PRO A 168 -4.57 -3.17 -18.49
CA PRO A 168 -4.17 -3.22 -19.89
C PRO A 168 -2.88 -4.01 -20.10
N ARG A 169 -2.87 -4.88 -21.12
CA ARG A 169 -1.73 -5.81 -21.34
C ARG A 169 -0.39 -5.11 -21.55
N GLU A 170 -0.41 -3.91 -22.07
CA GLU A 170 0.79 -3.07 -22.29
C GLU A 170 1.42 -2.58 -21.00
N GLN A 171 0.72 -2.62 -19.87
CA GLN A 171 1.28 -2.19 -18.58
C GLN A 171 2.36 -3.16 -18.09
N LEU A 172 2.25 -4.46 -18.37
CA LEU A 172 3.24 -5.42 -17.90
C LEU A 172 4.62 -5.20 -18.55
N PRO A 173 4.77 -5.20 -19.89
CA PRO A 173 6.07 -4.92 -20.50
C PRO A 173 6.62 -3.52 -20.15
N ALA A 174 5.74 -2.51 -20.03
CA ALA A 174 6.18 -1.17 -19.60
C ALA A 174 6.73 -1.18 -18.16
N PHE A 175 6.11 -1.93 -17.27
CA PHE A 175 6.61 -2.11 -15.91
C PHE A 175 7.92 -2.90 -15.86
N GLU A 176 8.06 -3.96 -16.68
CA GLU A 176 9.31 -4.72 -16.80
C GLU A 176 10.46 -3.80 -17.26
N ASP A 177 10.23 -2.99 -18.29
CA ASP A 177 11.21 -2.02 -18.78
C ASP A 177 11.57 -0.99 -17.70
N GLU A 178 10.58 -0.48 -16.95
CA GLU A 178 10.77 0.46 -15.84
C GLU A 178 11.68 -0.14 -14.76
N MET A 179 11.36 -1.34 -14.27
CA MET A 179 12.11 -1.98 -13.18
C MET A 179 13.53 -2.35 -13.62
N ASN A 180 13.69 -2.87 -14.85
CA ASN A 180 14.97 -3.24 -15.42
C ASN A 180 15.86 -2.01 -15.64
N ALA A 181 15.33 -0.92 -16.19
CA ALA A 181 16.07 0.32 -16.40
C ALA A 181 16.55 0.95 -15.08
N ALA A 182 15.78 0.78 -14.01
CA ALA A 182 16.11 1.28 -12.68
C ALA A 182 17.02 0.33 -11.87
N GLY A 183 17.26 -0.90 -12.35
CA GLY A 183 18.05 -1.93 -11.64
C GLY A 183 17.37 -2.41 -10.35
N VAL A 184 16.04 -2.39 -10.28
CA VAL A 184 15.28 -2.87 -9.14
C VAL A 184 15.35 -4.40 -9.08
N ASP A 185 15.51 -4.95 -7.88
CA ASP A 185 15.30 -6.39 -7.63
C ASP A 185 13.79 -6.67 -7.63
N TRP A 186 13.29 -7.34 -8.66
CA TRP A 186 11.86 -7.57 -8.85
C TRP A 186 11.52 -8.93 -9.43
N GLN A 187 10.30 -9.38 -9.18
CA GLN A 187 9.74 -10.62 -9.70
C GLN A 187 8.25 -10.45 -10.02
#